data_36e81e570621ab79c912e4012895731e
#
_entry.id   36e81e570621ab79c912e4012895731e
#
_cell.length_a   1.000
_cell.length_b   1.000
_cell.length_c   1.000
_cell.angle_alpha   90.00
_cell.angle_beta   90.00
_cell.angle_gamma   90.00
#
_symmetry.space_group_name_H-M   'P 1'
#
loop_
_entity.id
_entity.type
_entity.pdbx_description
1 polymer ?
#
loop_
_entity_poly.entity_id
_entity_poly.type
_entity_poly.pdbx_seq_one_letter_code
_entity_poly.pdbx_strand_id
1 'polypeptide(L)'
;MKNNLVALEPRQFPAYAKAITEAGGQVEAITSEVTALIWTDYSAPEALQALLSANPQLEWVQLPFAGVDAFAEILNNPIVFTSAKRSYSEPVAEHALALCLSLARVIPERVRTKSWARQFADSLYDQDVLIVGGGGIAEELASLLRPFRSKVTVVRNRPNQPFLEGFTGRVVSFEHFDQEAASAKFVILACALTEATRSLFDARVFGLMRTDSYLVNIARGEVVNQEHLVAALESGSIAAAATDVTYPEPLPEDHAMWQVENLLITPHTADTMEIVTKLFSDRLRHNVSAWLAGKPLVGVVDAELGY
;
A
#
# COMPACT_ATOMS: atom_id res chain seq x y z
N MET A 1 23.47 -17.27 21.07
CA MET A 1 22.29 -16.41 21.17
C MET A 1 22.73 -15.04 20.72
N LYS A 2 21.94 -14.36 19.90
CA LYS A 2 22.19 -12.96 19.58
C LYS A 2 22.09 -12.14 20.87
N ASN A 3 22.83 -11.02 20.94
CA ASN A 3 22.63 -10.10 22.06
C ASN A 3 21.23 -9.49 21.95
N ASN A 4 20.71 -8.96 23.04
CA ASN A 4 19.35 -8.38 23.08
C ASN A 4 19.30 -6.88 22.81
N LEU A 5 20.41 -6.29 22.33
CA LEU A 5 20.50 -4.86 22.07
C LEU A 5 19.87 -4.52 20.72
N VAL A 6 18.97 -3.53 20.71
CA VAL A 6 18.24 -3.06 19.54
C VAL A 6 18.30 -1.54 19.49
N ALA A 7 18.77 -0.96 18.39
CA ALA A 7 18.68 0.48 18.20
C ALA A 7 17.30 0.88 17.66
N LEU A 8 16.81 2.04 18.08
CA LEU A 8 15.56 2.63 17.62
C LEU A 8 15.85 4.05 17.15
N GLU A 9 15.93 4.26 15.84
CA GLU A 9 16.41 5.50 15.23
C GLU A 9 15.54 5.93 14.03
N PRO A 10 15.52 7.22 13.65
CA PRO A 10 16.05 8.37 14.39
C PRO A 10 15.10 8.86 15.50
N ARG A 11 13.83 8.42 15.49
CA ARG A 11 12.82 8.85 16.46
C ARG A 11 12.49 7.73 17.42
N GLN A 12 12.66 8.00 18.72
CA GLN A 12 12.39 7.03 19.76
C GLN A 12 10.92 7.14 20.25
N PHE A 13 10.00 6.50 19.53
CA PHE A 13 8.61 6.43 19.95
C PHE A 13 8.47 5.54 21.20
N PRO A 14 7.84 6.02 22.30
CA PRO A 14 7.69 5.24 23.54
C PRO A 14 6.96 3.90 23.32
N ALA A 15 5.97 3.86 22.41
CA ALA A 15 5.24 2.63 22.09
C ALA A 15 6.14 1.57 21.43
N TYR A 16 7.07 1.99 20.57
CA TYR A 16 8.01 1.09 19.89
C TYR A 16 9.07 0.59 20.86
N ALA A 17 9.63 1.48 21.69
CA ALA A 17 10.56 1.10 22.75
C ALA A 17 9.94 0.08 23.71
N LYS A 18 8.67 0.28 24.10
CA LYS A 18 7.91 -0.67 24.91
C LYS A 18 7.74 -2.01 24.20
N ALA A 19 7.38 -2.02 22.90
CA ALA A 19 7.21 -3.25 22.12
C ALA A 19 8.52 -4.05 22.02
N ILE A 20 9.65 -3.37 21.80
CA ILE A 20 10.98 -4.00 21.79
C ILE A 20 11.28 -4.66 23.13
N THR A 21 11.04 -3.95 24.25
CA THR A 21 11.27 -4.46 25.60
C THR A 21 10.36 -5.64 25.93
N GLU A 22 9.09 -5.58 25.58
CA GLU A 22 8.13 -6.69 25.76
C GLU A 22 8.53 -7.94 24.97
N ALA A 23 9.24 -7.76 23.83
CA ALA A 23 9.79 -8.86 23.03
C ALA A 23 11.11 -9.44 23.56
N GLY A 24 11.64 -8.90 24.66
CA GLY A 24 12.91 -9.32 25.26
C GLY A 24 14.14 -8.54 24.80
N GLY A 25 13.96 -7.52 23.95
CA GLY A 25 15.00 -6.61 23.51
C GLY A 25 15.30 -5.52 24.54
N GLN A 26 16.45 -4.90 24.43
CA GLN A 26 16.86 -3.73 25.19
C GLN A 26 17.17 -2.61 24.20
N VAL A 27 16.47 -1.47 24.33
CA VAL A 27 16.72 -0.31 23.48
C VAL A 27 18.00 0.39 23.94
N GLU A 28 18.95 0.51 23.03
CA GLU A 28 20.24 1.14 23.26
C GLU A 28 20.64 2.06 22.10
N ALA A 29 21.52 3.02 22.39
CA ALA A 29 22.20 3.77 21.34
C ALA A 29 23.09 2.83 20.50
N ILE A 30 23.34 3.20 19.25
CA ILE A 30 24.18 2.36 18.37
C ILE A 30 25.61 2.30 18.90
N THR A 31 26.06 1.11 19.20
CA THR A 31 27.43 0.75 19.57
C THR A 31 27.92 -0.40 18.69
N SER A 32 29.19 -0.80 18.83
CA SER A 32 29.73 -1.96 18.12
C SER A 32 29.06 -3.29 18.48
N GLU A 33 28.28 -3.35 19.56
CA GLU A 33 27.57 -4.56 20.02
C GLU A 33 26.14 -4.63 19.47
N VAL A 34 25.57 -3.51 18.98
CA VAL A 34 24.20 -3.45 18.43
C VAL A 34 24.20 -3.99 17.01
N THR A 35 23.44 -5.06 16.77
CA THR A 35 23.33 -5.71 15.45
C THR A 35 21.94 -5.60 14.83
N ALA A 36 20.97 -5.04 15.55
CA ALA A 36 19.58 -4.85 15.10
C ALA A 36 19.17 -3.38 15.17
N LEU A 37 18.55 -2.88 14.10
CA LEU A 37 18.08 -1.50 13.98
C LEU A 37 16.60 -1.48 13.61
N ILE A 38 15.82 -0.71 14.35
CA ILE A 38 14.47 -0.30 13.98
C ILE A 38 14.55 1.13 13.45
N TRP A 39 14.28 1.28 12.14
CA TRP A 39 14.26 2.58 11.48
C TRP A 39 12.85 3.17 11.51
N THR A 40 12.71 4.44 11.90
CA THR A 40 11.41 5.07 12.16
C THR A 40 11.10 6.25 11.25
N ASP A 41 11.96 6.57 10.27
CA ASP A 41 11.75 7.67 9.34
C ASP A 41 11.77 7.19 7.89
N TYR A 42 10.61 7.21 7.23
CA TYR A 42 10.48 6.82 5.83
C TYR A 42 11.08 7.87 4.87
N SER A 43 11.07 9.14 5.28
CA SER A 43 11.48 10.28 4.43
C SER A 43 12.99 10.54 4.42
N ALA A 44 13.78 9.74 5.13
CA ALA A 44 15.22 9.96 5.30
C ALA A 44 16.07 8.73 4.89
N PRO A 45 15.97 8.24 3.64
CA PRO A 45 16.76 7.09 3.18
C PRO A 45 18.26 7.37 3.18
N GLU A 46 18.70 8.59 2.85
CA GLU A 46 20.10 8.98 2.87
C GLU A 46 20.69 8.94 4.29
N ALA A 47 19.90 9.32 5.29
CA ALA A 47 20.31 9.26 6.68
C ALA A 47 20.50 7.80 7.13
N LEU A 48 19.60 6.89 6.70
CA LEU A 48 19.75 5.46 6.94
C LEU A 48 21.01 4.92 6.24
N GLN A 49 21.25 5.28 4.98
CA GLN A 49 22.44 4.85 4.23
C GLN A 49 23.73 5.30 4.94
N ALA A 50 23.80 6.56 5.40
CA ALA A 50 24.95 7.08 6.14
C ALA A 50 25.16 6.31 7.47
N LEU A 51 24.06 6.02 8.18
CA LEU A 51 24.10 5.26 9.43
C LEU A 51 24.59 3.84 9.20
N LEU A 52 24.11 3.14 8.17
CA LEU A 52 24.55 1.78 7.82
C LEU A 52 26.04 1.76 7.44
N SER A 53 26.50 2.75 6.67
CA SER A 53 27.91 2.86 6.28
C SER A 53 28.84 3.07 7.48
N ALA A 54 28.38 3.78 8.51
CA ALA A 54 29.13 4.01 9.75
C ALA A 54 29.05 2.82 10.73
N ASN A 55 28.13 1.87 10.52
CA ASN A 55 27.85 0.79 11.46
C ASN A 55 27.79 -0.58 10.76
N PRO A 56 28.93 -1.09 10.25
CA PRO A 56 28.97 -2.34 9.46
C PRO A 56 28.65 -3.60 10.28
N GLN A 57 28.53 -3.50 11.60
CA GLN A 57 28.12 -4.59 12.49
C GLN A 57 26.60 -4.85 12.46
N LEU A 58 25.79 -3.95 11.85
CA LEU A 58 24.35 -4.16 11.74
C LEU A 58 24.05 -5.32 10.79
N GLU A 59 23.23 -6.25 11.26
CA GLU A 59 22.83 -7.45 10.53
C GLU A 59 21.35 -7.43 10.13
N TRP A 60 20.51 -6.66 10.83
CA TRP A 60 19.08 -6.56 10.57
C TRP A 60 18.57 -5.14 10.73
N VAL A 61 17.74 -4.72 9.75
CA VAL A 61 17.01 -3.45 9.77
C VAL A 61 15.52 -3.71 9.56
N GLN A 62 14.69 -3.23 10.49
CA GLN A 62 13.25 -3.16 10.32
C GLN A 62 12.86 -1.79 9.80
N LEU A 63 12.27 -1.74 8.59
CA LEU A 63 11.73 -0.53 7.98
C LEU A 63 10.29 -0.24 8.47
N PRO A 64 9.84 1.04 8.53
CA PRO A 64 8.61 1.44 9.23
C PRO A 64 7.32 1.09 8.49
N PHE A 65 7.34 1.07 7.15
CA PHE A 65 6.14 0.86 6.32
C PHE A 65 6.22 -0.41 5.46
N ALA A 66 5.11 -0.73 4.79
CA ALA A 66 5.03 -1.88 3.90
C ALA A 66 5.78 -1.64 2.58
N GLY A 67 5.64 -0.44 1.99
CA GLY A 67 6.39 -0.03 0.82
C GLY A 67 7.85 0.28 1.18
N VAL A 68 8.76 -0.08 0.30
CA VAL A 68 10.21 0.10 0.49
C VAL A 68 10.85 0.86 -0.67
N ASP A 69 10.04 1.41 -1.55
CA ASP A 69 10.45 2.14 -2.74
C ASP A 69 11.43 3.30 -2.44
N ALA A 70 11.24 4.03 -1.33
CA ALA A 70 12.17 5.07 -0.89
C ALA A 70 13.57 4.54 -0.51
N PHE A 71 13.68 3.25 -0.20
CA PHE A 71 14.91 2.61 0.26
C PHE A 71 15.58 1.72 -0.81
N ALA A 72 15.09 1.74 -2.06
CA ALA A 72 15.50 0.82 -3.13
C ALA A 72 17.03 0.75 -3.31
N GLU A 73 17.73 1.88 -3.25
CA GLU A 73 19.19 1.95 -3.43
C GLU A 73 19.98 1.26 -2.32
N ILE A 74 19.42 1.19 -1.11
CA ILE A 74 20.12 0.60 0.05
C ILE A 74 19.78 -0.85 0.30
N LEU A 75 18.75 -1.40 -0.35
CA LEU A 75 18.35 -2.80 -0.18
C LEU A 75 19.40 -3.82 -0.66
N ASN A 76 20.37 -3.39 -1.48
CA ASN A 76 21.47 -4.22 -1.96
C ASN A 76 22.62 -4.40 -0.94
N ASN A 77 22.53 -3.78 0.25
CA ASN A 77 23.47 -4.03 1.33
C ASN A 77 23.35 -5.48 1.84
N PRO A 78 24.43 -6.11 2.31
CA PRO A 78 24.41 -7.49 2.83
C PRO A 78 23.79 -7.57 4.24
N ILE A 79 22.66 -6.90 4.43
CA ILE A 79 21.90 -6.78 5.68
C ILE A 79 20.51 -7.35 5.42
N VAL A 80 19.93 -8.02 6.40
CA VAL A 80 18.54 -8.46 6.32
C VAL A 80 17.61 -7.25 6.52
N PHE A 81 16.91 -6.85 5.48
CA PHE A 81 15.86 -5.84 5.60
C PHE A 81 14.50 -6.52 5.77
N THR A 82 13.71 -6.00 6.71
CA THR A 82 12.30 -6.34 6.86
C THR A 82 11.46 -5.08 6.76
N SER A 83 10.29 -5.18 6.15
CA SER A 83 9.30 -4.12 6.09
C SER A 83 8.08 -4.44 6.96
N ALA A 84 7.20 -3.46 7.14
CA ALA A 84 5.92 -3.70 7.78
C ALA A 84 4.89 -4.34 6.82
N LYS A 85 5.35 -5.07 5.81
CA LYS A 85 4.53 -5.82 4.83
C LYS A 85 3.44 -6.61 5.55
N ARG A 86 2.19 -6.47 5.12
CA ARG A 86 0.97 -7.05 5.72
C ARG A 86 0.52 -6.42 7.05
N SER A 87 1.30 -5.58 7.71
CA SER A 87 0.89 -4.98 8.98
C SER A 87 -0.31 -4.06 8.84
N TYR A 88 -0.39 -3.32 7.74
CA TYR A 88 -1.44 -2.33 7.50
C TYR A 88 -2.51 -2.80 6.51
N SER A 89 -2.62 -4.11 6.26
CA SER A 89 -3.53 -4.64 5.24
C SER A 89 -4.99 -4.35 5.56
N GLU A 90 -5.41 -4.51 6.80
CA GLU A 90 -6.79 -4.29 7.25
C GLU A 90 -7.23 -2.82 7.05
N PRO A 91 -6.57 -1.80 7.64
CA PRO A 91 -7.04 -0.42 7.49
C PRO A 91 -6.98 0.09 6.05
N VAL A 92 -5.97 -0.33 5.27
CA VAL A 92 -5.87 0.09 3.87
C VAL A 92 -6.94 -0.59 3.00
N ALA A 93 -7.27 -1.85 3.26
CA ALA A 93 -8.37 -2.53 2.56
C ALA A 93 -9.74 -1.94 2.93
N GLU A 94 -9.96 -1.58 4.20
CA GLU A 94 -11.15 -0.86 4.66
C GLU A 94 -11.29 0.48 3.95
N HIS A 95 -10.20 1.26 3.87
CA HIS A 95 -10.18 2.54 3.18
C HIS A 95 -10.48 2.39 1.68
N ALA A 96 -9.88 1.41 1.01
CA ALA A 96 -10.16 1.10 -0.40
C ALA A 96 -11.64 0.78 -0.63
N LEU A 97 -12.25 -0.02 0.25
CA LEU A 97 -13.68 -0.31 0.21
C LEU A 97 -14.53 0.96 0.43
N ALA A 98 -14.14 1.81 1.39
CA ALA A 98 -14.82 3.07 1.64
C ALA A 98 -14.79 4.00 0.42
N LEU A 99 -13.65 4.08 -0.27
CA LEU A 99 -13.50 4.84 -1.52
C LEU A 99 -14.39 4.24 -2.63
N CYS A 100 -14.39 2.92 -2.84
CA CYS A 100 -15.28 2.26 -3.79
C CYS A 100 -16.75 2.57 -3.52
N LEU A 101 -17.18 2.47 -2.27
CA LEU A 101 -18.56 2.77 -1.88
C LEU A 101 -18.88 4.27 -2.02
N SER A 102 -17.93 5.14 -1.72
CA SER A 102 -18.11 6.59 -1.89
C SER A 102 -18.37 6.97 -3.34
N LEU A 103 -17.60 6.39 -4.27
CA LEU A 103 -17.80 6.58 -5.72
C LEU A 103 -19.15 6.00 -6.17
N ALA A 104 -19.39 4.71 -5.88
CA ALA A 104 -20.61 4.02 -6.28
C ALA A 104 -21.89 4.72 -5.77
N ARG A 105 -21.85 5.29 -4.56
CA ARG A 105 -22.99 5.97 -3.94
C ARG A 105 -23.03 7.46 -4.20
N VAL A 106 -22.13 7.98 -5.09
CA VAL A 106 -21.99 9.40 -5.45
C VAL A 106 -21.92 10.32 -4.22
N ILE A 107 -21.24 9.86 -3.17
CA ILE A 107 -21.15 10.58 -1.89
C ILE A 107 -20.48 11.96 -2.05
N PRO A 108 -19.36 12.12 -2.80
CA PRO A 108 -18.70 13.41 -2.98
C PRO A 108 -19.61 14.47 -3.58
N GLU A 109 -20.42 14.12 -4.58
CA GLU A 109 -21.38 15.04 -5.20
C GLU A 109 -22.53 15.38 -4.25
N ARG A 110 -23.05 14.39 -3.53
CA ARG A 110 -24.12 14.58 -2.54
C ARG A 110 -23.72 15.51 -1.41
N VAL A 111 -22.48 15.42 -0.96
CA VAL A 111 -21.94 16.31 0.09
C VAL A 111 -21.86 17.76 -0.41
N ARG A 112 -21.50 17.96 -1.70
CA ARG A 112 -21.41 19.30 -2.30
C ARG A 112 -22.76 19.88 -2.69
N THR A 113 -23.74 19.04 -3.02
CA THR A 113 -25.06 19.46 -3.47
C THR A 113 -25.90 20.01 -2.32
N LYS A 114 -26.45 21.22 -2.48
CA LYS A 114 -27.34 21.88 -1.51
C LYS A 114 -28.83 21.78 -1.89
N SER A 115 -29.21 20.82 -2.73
CA SER A 115 -30.58 20.62 -3.19
C SER A 115 -31.02 19.18 -2.98
N TRP A 116 -32.32 18.95 -2.84
CA TRP A 116 -32.93 17.61 -2.75
C TRP A 116 -33.07 16.98 -4.15
N ALA A 117 -32.01 16.99 -4.93
CA ALA A 117 -32.00 16.40 -6.25
C ALA A 117 -31.70 14.89 -6.16
N ARG A 118 -32.44 14.08 -6.94
CA ARG A 118 -32.17 12.66 -7.07
C ARG A 118 -30.96 12.46 -7.99
N GLN A 119 -29.96 11.76 -7.51
CA GLN A 119 -28.83 11.29 -8.30
C GLN A 119 -28.87 9.76 -8.33
N PHE A 120 -28.60 9.19 -9.49
CA PHE A 120 -28.51 7.75 -9.65
C PHE A 120 -27.15 7.27 -9.14
N ALA A 121 -27.17 6.21 -8.35
CA ALA A 121 -26.01 5.60 -7.77
C ALA A 121 -25.88 4.16 -8.25
N ASP A 122 -24.65 3.72 -8.36
CA ASP A 122 -24.31 2.33 -8.63
C ASP A 122 -24.25 1.48 -7.35
N SER A 123 -24.02 0.22 -7.52
CA SER A 123 -23.86 -0.74 -6.43
C SER A 123 -22.59 -1.55 -6.62
N LEU A 124 -21.98 -1.96 -5.53
CA LEU A 124 -20.86 -2.90 -5.55
C LEU A 124 -21.34 -4.37 -5.60
N TYR A 125 -22.61 -4.62 -5.32
CA TYR A 125 -23.19 -5.96 -5.36
C TYR A 125 -23.17 -6.55 -6.76
N ASP A 126 -22.68 -7.81 -6.83
CA ASP A 126 -22.65 -8.64 -8.07
C ASP A 126 -21.79 -8.06 -9.20
N GLN A 127 -20.93 -7.05 -8.93
CA GLN A 127 -20.08 -6.40 -9.93
C GLN A 127 -18.77 -7.14 -10.16
N ASP A 128 -18.20 -6.91 -11.36
CA ASP A 128 -16.85 -7.34 -11.70
C ASP A 128 -15.83 -6.36 -11.08
N VAL A 129 -14.94 -6.87 -10.24
CA VAL A 129 -13.92 -6.12 -9.51
C VAL A 129 -12.55 -6.66 -9.87
N LEU A 130 -11.68 -5.78 -10.38
CA LEU A 130 -10.27 -6.07 -10.61
C LEU A 130 -9.43 -5.50 -9.47
N ILE A 131 -8.62 -6.33 -8.83
CA ILE A 131 -7.57 -5.90 -7.90
C ILE A 131 -6.22 -6.11 -8.58
N VAL A 132 -5.46 -5.04 -8.77
CA VAL A 132 -4.12 -5.07 -9.33
C VAL A 132 -3.11 -5.14 -8.19
N GLY A 133 -2.44 -6.28 -8.06
CA GLY A 133 -1.61 -6.62 -6.91
C GLY A 133 -2.22 -7.77 -6.10
N GLY A 134 -1.39 -8.64 -5.52
CA GLY A 134 -1.85 -9.84 -4.79
C GLY A 134 -1.17 -9.97 -3.43
N GLY A 135 -0.93 -8.83 -2.75
CA GLY A 135 -0.40 -8.78 -1.40
C GLY A 135 -1.48 -8.83 -0.31
N GLY A 136 -1.09 -8.57 0.94
CA GLY A 136 -2.01 -8.62 2.08
C GLY A 136 -3.23 -7.71 1.95
N ILE A 137 -3.07 -6.50 1.39
CA ILE A 137 -4.19 -5.58 1.14
C ILE A 137 -5.21 -6.21 0.19
N ALA A 138 -4.74 -6.86 -0.88
CA ALA A 138 -5.62 -7.53 -1.84
C ALA A 138 -6.36 -8.72 -1.22
N GLU A 139 -5.71 -9.47 -0.32
CA GLU A 139 -6.34 -10.58 0.42
C GLU A 139 -7.45 -10.07 1.34
N GLU A 140 -7.18 -9.03 2.14
CA GLU A 140 -8.17 -8.41 3.03
C GLU A 140 -9.33 -7.80 2.23
N LEU A 141 -9.03 -7.05 1.18
CA LEU A 141 -10.05 -6.45 0.33
C LEU A 141 -10.94 -7.51 -0.34
N ALA A 142 -10.34 -8.59 -0.86
CA ALA A 142 -11.10 -9.71 -1.41
C ALA A 142 -12.02 -10.36 -0.36
N SER A 143 -11.57 -10.40 0.90
CA SER A 143 -12.39 -10.86 2.03
C SER A 143 -13.57 -9.92 2.31
N LEU A 144 -13.31 -8.60 2.36
CA LEU A 144 -14.33 -7.58 2.56
C LEU A 144 -15.37 -7.52 1.42
N LEU A 145 -14.99 -7.89 0.21
CA LEU A 145 -15.88 -7.91 -0.97
C LEU A 145 -16.81 -9.13 -1.03
N ARG A 146 -16.57 -10.19 -0.25
CA ARG A 146 -17.42 -11.40 -0.23
C ARG A 146 -18.90 -11.11 0.06
N PRO A 147 -19.28 -10.30 1.07
CA PRO A 147 -20.68 -9.98 1.35
C PRO A 147 -21.39 -9.28 0.20
N PHE A 148 -20.65 -8.58 -0.67
CA PHE A 148 -21.20 -7.94 -1.86
C PHE A 148 -21.39 -8.89 -3.04
N ARG A 149 -20.98 -10.15 -2.93
CA ARG A 149 -21.02 -11.14 -4.03
C ARG A 149 -20.30 -10.66 -5.28
N SER A 150 -19.33 -9.74 -5.10
CA SER A 150 -18.54 -9.21 -6.21
C SER A 150 -17.69 -10.32 -6.86
N LYS A 151 -17.59 -10.28 -8.18
CA LYS A 151 -16.77 -11.21 -8.95
C LYS A 151 -15.34 -10.67 -9.02
N VAL A 152 -14.52 -11.08 -8.06
CA VAL A 152 -13.17 -10.54 -7.90
C VAL A 152 -12.18 -11.28 -8.78
N THR A 153 -11.43 -10.54 -9.60
CA THR A 153 -10.22 -11.00 -10.28
C THR A 153 -9.01 -10.27 -9.69
N VAL A 154 -7.96 -11.02 -9.38
CA VAL A 154 -6.69 -10.48 -8.89
C VAL A 154 -5.61 -10.68 -9.94
N VAL A 155 -4.96 -9.60 -10.38
CA VAL A 155 -3.80 -9.65 -11.27
C VAL A 155 -2.53 -9.54 -10.45
N ARG A 156 -1.60 -10.52 -10.59
CA ARG A 156 -0.30 -10.49 -9.91
C ARG A 156 0.79 -11.26 -10.66
N ASN A 157 2.06 -10.98 -10.34
CA ASN A 157 3.22 -11.61 -11.01
C ASN A 157 3.31 -13.14 -10.80
N ARG A 158 2.86 -13.66 -9.65
CA ARG A 158 2.96 -15.09 -9.30
C ARG A 158 1.56 -15.68 -9.12
N PRO A 159 0.77 -15.87 -10.19
CA PRO A 159 -0.63 -16.28 -10.09
C PRO A 159 -0.81 -17.68 -9.50
N ASN A 160 0.18 -18.55 -9.64
CA ASN A 160 0.13 -19.94 -9.15
C ASN A 160 0.46 -20.09 -7.66
N GLN A 161 0.91 -19.03 -6.99
CA GLN A 161 1.11 -19.09 -5.53
C GLN A 161 -0.26 -19.03 -4.82
N PRO A 162 -0.39 -19.64 -3.63
CA PRO A 162 -1.58 -19.48 -2.80
C PRO A 162 -1.94 -18.01 -2.63
N PHE A 163 -3.21 -17.70 -2.66
CA PHE A 163 -3.77 -16.39 -2.38
C PHE A 163 -4.55 -16.47 -1.05
N LEU A 164 -5.78 -16.14 -1.01
CA LEU A 164 -6.62 -16.18 0.19
C LEU A 164 -7.31 -17.55 0.31
N GLU A 165 -7.27 -18.14 1.50
CA GLU A 165 -8.01 -19.40 1.77
C GLU A 165 -9.52 -19.20 1.54
N GLY A 166 -10.13 -20.14 0.81
CA GLY A 166 -11.54 -20.06 0.44
C GLY A 166 -11.89 -18.93 -0.52
N PHE A 167 -10.93 -18.38 -1.24
CA PHE A 167 -11.18 -17.40 -2.31
C PHE A 167 -11.85 -18.09 -3.50
N THR A 168 -12.99 -17.55 -3.92
CA THR A 168 -13.79 -18.11 -5.04
C THR A 168 -13.65 -17.33 -6.33
N GLY A 169 -12.86 -16.23 -6.32
CA GLY A 169 -12.56 -15.43 -7.51
C GLY A 169 -11.44 -16.02 -8.35
N ARG A 170 -10.89 -15.20 -9.25
CA ARG A 170 -9.82 -15.59 -10.18
C ARG A 170 -8.52 -14.90 -9.79
N VAL A 171 -7.40 -15.62 -9.94
CA VAL A 171 -6.05 -15.05 -9.85
C VAL A 171 -5.37 -15.27 -11.19
N VAL A 172 -4.92 -14.21 -11.84
CA VAL A 172 -4.34 -14.24 -13.18
C VAL A 172 -3.00 -13.50 -13.23
N SER A 173 -2.21 -13.79 -14.29
CA SER A 173 -0.96 -13.05 -14.55
C SER A 173 -1.24 -11.71 -15.23
N PHE A 174 -0.20 -10.84 -15.26
CA PHE A 174 -0.27 -9.57 -15.99
C PHE A 174 -0.50 -9.71 -17.50
N GLU A 175 -0.31 -10.89 -18.09
CA GLU A 175 -0.68 -11.16 -19.49
C GLU A 175 -2.18 -10.97 -19.77
N HIS A 176 -3.02 -11.12 -18.75
CA HIS A 176 -4.46 -10.94 -18.84
C HIS A 176 -4.92 -9.54 -18.41
N PHE A 177 -3.98 -8.66 -18.02
CA PHE A 177 -4.29 -7.36 -17.41
C PHE A 177 -5.23 -6.53 -18.29
N ASP A 178 -4.94 -6.37 -19.56
CA ASP A 178 -5.73 -5.54 -20.49
C ASP A 178 -7.18 -6.06 -20.61
N GLN A 179 -7.35 -7.36 -20.70
CA GLN A 179 -8.67 -7.98 -20.76
C GLN A 179 -9.48 -7.77 -19.48
N GLU A 180 -8.84 -7.94 -18.34
CA GLU A 180 -9.49 -7.78 -17.02
C GLU A 180 -9.80 -6.29 -16.75
N ALA A 181 -8.92 -5.37 -17.13
CA ALA A 181 -9.16 -3.93 -17.01
C ALA A 181 -10.34 -3.47 -17.89
N ALA A 182 -10.46 -4.04 -19.10
CA ALA A 182 -11.55 -3.73 -20.02
C ALA A 182 -12.92 -4.25 -19.53
N SER A 183 -12.97 -5.27 -18.70
CA SER A 183 -14.22 -5.89 -18.24
C SER A 183 -14.69 -5.40 -16.88
N ALA A 184 -13.78 -4.94 -16.04
CA ALA A 184 -14.08 -4.59 -14.64
C ALA A 184 -14.92 -3.31 -14.51
N LYS A 185 -15.88 -3.34 -13.60
CA LYS A 185 -16.63 -2.16 -13.15
C LYS A 185 -15.85 -1.35 -12.11
N PHE A 186 -15.15 -2.03 -11.20
CA PHE A 186 -14.27 -1.42 -10.21
C PHE A 186 -12.85 -1.94 -10.42
N VAL A 187 -11.90 -1.03 -10.53
CA VAL A 187 -10.47 -1.34 -10.65
C VAL A 187 -9.75 -0.73 -9.46
N ILE A 188 -9.08 -1.57 -8.68
CA ILE A 188 -8.43 -1.18 -7.42
C ILE A 188 -6.94 -1.49 -7.50
N LEU A 189 -6.11 -0.47 -7.33
CA LEU A 189 -4.66 -0.60 -7.39
C LEU A 189 -4.11 -0.82 -5.99
N ALA A 190 -3.53 -2.00 -5.77
CA ALA A 190 -2.92 -2.44 -4.51
C ALA A 190 -1.55 -3.11 -4.76
N CYS A 191 -0.87 -2.73 -5.86
CA CYS A 191 0.44 -3.25 -6.24
C CYS A 191 1.59 -2.40 -5.66
N ALA A 192 2.78 -3.00 -5.56
CA ALA A 192 3.99 -2.24 -5.27
C ALA A 192 4.36 -1.34 -6.46
N LEU A 193 5.01 -0.21 -6.20
CA LEU A 193 5.66 0.60 -7.22
C LEU A 193 6.97 -0.08 -7.62
N THR A 194 7.09 -0.40 -8.90
CA THR A 194 8.27 -0.96 -9.55
C THR A 194 8.37 -0.37 -10.95
N GLU A 195 9.46 -0.59 -11.66
CA GLU A 195 9.57 -0.17 -13.06
C GLU A 195 8.43 -0.72 -13.95
N ALA A 196 7.96 -1.94 -13.67
CA ALA A 196 6.88 -2.56 -14.43
C ALA A 196 5.48 -2.00 -14.09
N THR A 197 5.32 -1.37 -12.94
CA THR A 197 4.03 -0.80 -12.49
C THR A 197 4.00 0.74 -12.54
N ARG A 198 5.13 1.38 -12.80
CA ARG A 198 5.21 2.83 -13.01
C ARG A 198 4.42 3.21 -14.24
N SER A 199 3.49 4.15 -14.09
CA SER A 199 2.55 4.59 -15.14
C SER A 199 1.80 3.42 -15.82
N LEU A 200 1.54 2.35 -15.06
CA LEU A 200 0.77 1.20 -15.56
C LEU A 200 -0.61 1.64 -16.07
N PHE A 201 -1.22 2.62 -15.39
CA PHE A 201 -2.47 3.26 -15.83
C PHE A 201 -2.16 4.55 -16.59
N ASP A 202 -2.08 4.42 -17.89
CA ASP A 202 -1.86 5.46 -18.88
C ASP A 202 -3.08 5.67 -19.79
N ALA A 203 -2.97 6.55 -20.80
CA ALA A 203 -4.06 6.83 -21.74
C ALA A 203 -4.54 5.56 -22.48
N ARG A 204 -3.64 4.60 -22.75
CA ARG A 204 -3.98 3.33 -23.39
C ARG A 204 -4.91 2.50 -22.49
N VAL A 205 -4.54 2.35 -21.21
CA VAL A 205 -5.33 1.55 -20.27
C VAL A 205 -6.67 2.22 -19.99
N PHE A 206 -6.71 3.54 -19.79
CA PHE A 206 -7.98 4.28 -19.64
C PHE A 206 -8.89 4.10 -20.87
N GLY A 207 -8.32 4.05 -22.08
CA GLY A 207 -9.07 3.77 -23.31
C GLY A 207 -9.61 2.35 -23.44
N LEU A 208 -9.08 1.38 -22.67
CA LEU A 208 -9.61 0.01 -22.60
C LEU A 208 -10.74 -0.12 -21.59
N MET A 209 -10.72 0.68 -20.52
CA MET A 209 -11.68 0.59 -19.43
C MET A 209 -13.10 0.92 -19.91
N ARG A 210 -14.09 0.44 -19.15
CA ARG A 210 -15.49 0.76 -19.41
C ARG A 210 -15.77 2.24 -19.06
N THR A 211 -16.60 2.88 -19.84
CA THR A 211 -17.02 4.28 -19.60
C THR A 211 -17.80 4.48 -18.29
N ASP A 212 -18.36 3.39 -17.75
CA ASP A 212 -19.05 3.37 -16.47
C ASP A 212 -18.20 2.80 -15.33
N SER A 213 -16.88 2.61 -15.53
CA SER A 213 -15.98 2.05 -14.52
C SER A 213 -15.46 3.08 -13.52
N TYR A 214 -15.00 2.56 -12.39
CA TYR A 214 -14.41 3.31 -11.29
C TYR A 214 -12.96 2.86 -11.05
N LEU A 215 -12.04 3.82 -10.89
CA LEU A 215 -10.65 3.55 -10.48
C LEU A 215 -10.46 3.94 -9.01
N VAL A 216 -9.82 3.09 -8.22
CA VAL A 216 -9.39 3.40 -6.85
C VAL A 216 -7.89 3.11 -6.72
N ASN A 217 -7.10 4.13 -6.41
CA ASN A 217 -5.66 3.97 -6.21
C ASN A 217 -5.28 4.14 -4.73
N ILE A 218 -4.89 3.02 -4.11
CA ILE A 218 -4.32 2.95 -2.75
C ILE A 218 -2.90 2.37 -2.77
N ALA A 219 -2.27 2.37 -3.93
CA ALA A 219 -0.92 1.84 -4.15
C ALA A 219 0.15 2.93 -3.98
N ARG A 220 0.50 3.59 -5.08
CA ARG A 220 1.37 4.77 -5.18
C ARG A 220 0.88 5.70 -6.28
N GLY A 221 1.11 7.01 -6.15
CA GLY A 221 0.72 8.00 -7.15
C GLY A 221 1.27 7.69 -8.53
N GLU A 222 2.53 7.29 -8.62
CA GLU A 222 3.25 7.01 -9.86
C GLU A 222 2.79 5.74 -10.61
N VAL A 223 1.95 4.91 -10.01
CA VAL A 223 1.31 3.78 -10.72
C VAL A 223 0.32 4.30 -11.77
N VAL A 224 -0.19 5.50 -11.57
CA VAL A 224 -1.12 6.18 -12.46
C VAL A 224 -0.44 7.40 -13.08
N ASN A 225 -0.51 7.55 -14.40
CA ASN A 225 -0.19 8.81 -15.04
C ASN A 225 -1.33 9.80 -14.73
N GLN A 226 -1.05 10.79 -13.88
CA GLN A 226 -2.06 11.71 -13.35
C GLN A 226 -2.66 12.63 -14.43
N GLU A 227 -1.88 13.03 -15.43
CA GLU A 227 -2.38 13.83 -16.55
C GLU A 227 -3.37 13.01 -17.41
N HIS A 228 -3.06 11.74 -17.67
CA HIS A 228 -3.95 10.85 -18.38
C HIS A 228 -5.22 10.51 -17.56
N LEU A 229 -5.11 10.43 -16.23
CA LEU A 229 -6.27 10.26 -15.36
C LEU A 229 -7.21 11.45 -15.46
N VAL A 230 -6.69 12.69 -15.37
CA VAL A 230 -7.47 13.92 -15.53
C VAL A 230 -8.19 13.91 -16.89
N ALA A 231 -7.46 13.67 -17.97
CA ALA A 231 -8.03 13.60 -19.32
C ALA A 231 -9.11 12.51 -19.46
N ALA A 232 -8.93 11.34 -18.84
CA ALA A 232 -9.90 10.25 -18.88
C ALA A 232 -11.20 10.59 -18.12
N LEU A 233 -11.09 11.30 -17.00
CA LEU A 233 -12.22 11.75 -16.19
C LEU A 233 -13.00 12.88 -16.90
N GLU A 234 -12.29 13.86 -17.46
CA GLU A 234 -12.91 14.99 -18.19
C GLU A 234 -13.60 14.55 -19.49
N SER A 235 -13.00 13.58 -20.20
CA SER A 235 -13.61 13.02 -21.42
C SER A 235 -14.74 12.03 -21.15
N GLY A 236 -14.92 11.57 -19.90
CA GLY A 236 -15.86 10.50 -19.57
C GLY A 236 -15.41 9.10 -20.03
N SER A 237 -14.12 8.90 -20.29
CA SER A 237 -13.56 7.56 -20.62
C SER A 237 -13.73 6.59 -19.46
N ILE A 238 -13.75 7.09 -18.20
CA ILE A 238 -14.17 6.38 -17.00
C ILE A 238 -15.16 7.23 -16.21
N ALA A 239 -16.01 6.63 -15.38
CA ALA A 239 -17.07 7.34 -14.66
C ALA A 239 -16.53 8.24 -13.54
N ALA A 240 -15.64 7.71 -12.69
CA ALA A 240 -15.03 8.46 -11.60
C ALA A 240 -13.77 7.73 -11.09
N ALA A 241 -12.98 8.45 -10.28
CA ALA A 241 -11.83 7.87 -9.61
C ALA A 241 -11.72 8.34 -8.15
N ALA A 242 -11.02 7.54 -7.33
CA ALA A 242 -10.56 7.94 -6.02
C ALA A 242 -9.08 7.58 -5.86
N THR A 243 -8.32 8.43 -5.21
CA THR A 243 -6.92 8.18 -4.92
C THR A 243 -6.58 8.62 -3.51
N ASP A 244 -5.90 7.76 -2.77
CA ASP A 244 -5.31 8.09 -1.47
C ASP A 244 -3.84 8.53 -1.62
N VAL A 245 -3.28 8.36 -2.82
CA VAL A 245 -1.86 8.60 -3.11
C VAL A 245 -1.70 9.42 -4.39
N THR A 246 -0.70 10.31 -4.40
CA THR A 246 -0.41 11.19 -5.54
C THR A 246 1.11 11.27 -5.81
N TYR A 247 1.49 11.96 -6.86
CA TYR A 247 2.88 12.31 -7.12
C TYR A 247 2.95 13.71 -7.73
N PRO A 248 3.66 14.68 -7.07
CA PRO A 248 4.33 14.50 -5.75
C PRO A 248 3.34 14.39 -4.58
N GLU A 249 3.86 14.02 -3.43
CA GLU A 249 3.18 14.11 -2.13
C GLU A 249 3.95 15.07 -1.22
N PRO A 250 3.30 16.10 -0.65
CA PRO A 250 1.90 16.52 -0.85
C PRO A 250 1.60 16.99 -2.28
N LEU A 251 0.34 16.76 -2.73
CA LEU A 251 -0.11 17.27 -4.01
C LEU A 251 -0.17 18.81 -3.97
N PRO A 252 0.47 19.55 -4.91
CA PRO A 252 0.43 21.01 -4.95
C PRO A 252 -0.98 21.57 -4.98
N GLU A 253 -1.21 22.71 -4.32
CA GLU A 253 -2.56 23.32 -4.20
C GLU A 253 -3.15 23.76 -5.54
N ASP A 254 -2.31 24.05 -6.53
CA ASP A 254 -2.69 24.46 -7.90
C ASP A 254 -2.77 23.30 -8.89
N HIS A 255 -2.59 22.04 -8.42
CA HIS A 255 -2.60 20.88 -9.30
C HIS A 255 -3.98 20.65 -9.93
N ALA A 256 -4.00 20.30 -11.23
CA ALA A 256 -5.22 20.10 -12.02
C ALA A 256 -6.20 19.08 -11.41
N MET A 257 -5.70 18.04 -10.74
CA MET A 257 -6.52 17.02 -10.10
C MET A 257 -7.54 17.60 -9.10
N TRP A 258 -7.25 18.74 -8.45
CA TRP A 258 -8.19 19.38 -7.50
C TRP A 258 -9.43 19.97 -8.18
N GLN A 259 -9.37 20.21 -9.49
CA GLN A 259 -10.46 20.79 -10.26
C GLN A 259 -11.37 19.72 -10.89
N VAL A 260 -11.02 18.45 -10.81
CA VAL A 260 -11.78 17.35 -11.42
C VAL A 260 -12.93 16.93 -10.50
N GLU A 261 -14.17 17.18 -10.93
CA GLU A 261 -15.36 16.98 -10.09
C GLU A 261 -15.61 15.51 -9.69
N ASN A 262 -15.33 14.59 -10.61
CA ASN A 262 -15.50 13.14 -10.42
C ASN A 262 -14.23 12.42 -9.92
N LEU A 263 -13.31 13.18 -9.29
CA LEU A 263 -12.13 12.65 -8.59
C LEU A 263 -12.24 12.91 -7.09
N LEU A 264 -12.12 11.86 -6.29
CA LEU A 264 -12.01 11.93 -4.83
C LEU A 264 -10.55 11.74 -4.43
N ILE A 265 -9.99 12.70 -3.70
CA ILE A 265 -8.60 12.63 -3.20
C ILE A 265 -8.63 12.60 -1.68
N THR A 266 -7.93 11.63 -1.09
CA THR A 266 -7.59 11.59 0.32
C THR A 266 -6.07 11.69 0.47
N PRO A 267 -5.54 12.38 1.51
CA PRO A 267 -4.12 12.75 1.55
C PRO A 267 -3.26 11.66 2.23
N HIS A 268 -3.19 10.47 1.64
CA HIS A 268 -2.45 9.30 2.11
C HIS A 268 -2.78 8.97 3.57
N THR A 269 -4.09 8.79 3.83
CA THR A 269 -4.68 8.65 5.16
C THR A 269 -5.45 7.35 5.34
N ALA A 270 -5.14 6.33 4.55
CA ALA A 270 -5.71 4.99 4.69
C ALA A 270 -5.46 4.39 6.09
N ASP A 271 -4.44 4.89 6.78
CA ASP A 271 -4.17 4.55 8.18
C ASP A 271 -3.97 5.82 9.02
N THR A 272 -4.25 5.74 10.31
CA THR A 272 -4.00 6.81 11.27
C THR A 272 -2.76 6.51 12.11
N MET A 273 -2.14 7.55 12.67
CA MET A 273 -0.97 7.36 13.54
C MET A 273 -1.23 6.42 14.72
N GLU A 274 -2.45 6.37 15.23
CA GLU A 274 -2.85 5.46 16.30
C GLU A 274 -2.84 4.00 15.82
N ILE A 275 -3.45 3.74 14.66
CA ILE A 275 -3.49 2.41 14.03
C ILE A 275 -2.08 1.97 13.65
N VAL A 276 -1.31 2.83 12.98
CA VAL A 276 0.10 2.57 12.59
C VAL A 276 0.93 2.22 13.83
N THR A 277 0.85 3.02 14.88
CA THR A 277 1.63 2.80 16.11
C THR A 277 1.32 1.43 16.72
N LYS A 278 0.04 1.05 16.77
CA LYS A 278 -0.39 -0.26 17.29
C LYS A 278 0.16 -1.40 16.42
N LEU A 279 -0.13 -1.37 15.13
CA LEU A 279 0.19 -2.46 14.21
C LEU A 279 1.71 -2.62 14.00
N PHE A 280 2.45 -1.51 13.96
CA PHE A 280 3.90 -1.57 13.91
C PHE A 280 4.51 -2.09 15.22
N SER A 281 3.95 -1.71 16.38
CA SER A 281 4.37 -2.29 17.66
C SER A 281 4.18 -3.80 17.69
N ASP A 282 3.09 -4.32 17.12
CA ASP A 282 2.86 -5.78 17.01
C ASP A 282 3.89 -6.44 16.10
N ARG A 283 4.25 -5.80 14.96
CA ARG A 283 5.35 -6.22 14.10
C ARG A 283 6.69 -6.27 14.84
N LEU A 284 6.99 -5.24 15.63
CA LEU A 284 8.22 -5.17 16.43
C LEU A 284 8.28 -6.30 17.45
N ARG A 285 7.18 -6.55 18.20
CA ARG A 285 7.12 -7.67 19.14
C ARG A 285 7.46 -8.99 18.48
N HIS A 286 6.88 -9.23 17.31
CA HIS A 286 7.10 -10.47 16.56
C HIS A 286 8.55 -10.57 16.08
N ASN A 287 9.04 -9.58 15.34
CA ASN A 287 10.33 -9.65 14.67
C ASN A 287 11.52 -9.56 15.66
N VAL A 288 11.42 -8.74 16.71
CA VAL A 288 12.44 -8.69 17.76
C VAL A 288 12.53 -10.04 18.48
N SER A 289 11.39 -10.61 18.89
CA SER A 289 11.38 -11.94 19.52
C SER A 289 11.94 -13.03 18.60
N ALA A 290 11.60 -13.00 17.30
CA ALA A 290 12.10 -13.93 16.30
C ALA A 290 13.62 -13.75 16.10
N TRP A 291 14.11 -12.50 16.00
CA TRP A 291 15.52 -12.17 15.87
C TRP A 291 16.35 -12.72 17.01
N LEU A 292 15.93 -12.47 18.25
CA LEU A 292 16.62 -12.94 19.46
C LEU A 292 16.64 -14.46 19.55
N ALA A 293 15.60 -15.12 19.06
CA ALA A 293 15.48 -16.58 19.04
C ALA A 293 16.17 -17.23 17.81
N GLY A 294 16.73 -16.46 16.88
CA GLY A 294 17.30 -16.97 15.63
C GLY A 294 16.26 -17.63 14.71
N LYS A 295 15.00 -17.18 14.80
CA LYS A 295 13.88 -17.66 13.97
C LYS A 295 13.71 -16.80 12.72
N PRO A 296 13.02 -17.29 11.68
CA PRO A 296 12.69 -16.50 10.50
C PRO A 296 11.92 -15.23 10.86
N LEU A 297 12.29 -14.12 10.22
CA LEU A 297 11.61 -12.83 10.34
C LEU A 297 10.44 -12.73 9.36
N VAL A 298 9.44 -11.95 9.71
CA VAL A 298 8.29 -11.64 8.84
C VAL A 298 8.51 -10.34 8.10
N GLY A 299 8.11 -10.31 6.83
CA GLY A 299 8.24 -9.11 5.99
C GLY A 299 9.65 -8.90 5.43
N VAL A 300 10.44 -9.98 5.29
CA VAL A 300 11.74 -9.90 4.62
C VAL A 300 11.55 -9.33 3.22
N VAL A 301 12.37 -8.34 2.90
CA VAL A 301 12.35 -7.64 1.60
C VAL A 301 13.18 -8.45 0.60
N ASP A 302 12.61 -8.67 -0.56
CA ASP A 302 13.30 -9.21 -1.73
C ASP A 302 13.89 -8.03 -2.52
N ALA A 303 15.20 -7.84 -2.44
CA ALA A 303 15.87 -6.70 -3.07
C ALA A 303 15.77 -6.72 -4.62
N GLU A 304 15.69 -7.91 -5.23
CA GLU A 304 15.56 -8.05 -6.70
C GLU A 304 14.15 -7.65 -7.17
N LEU A 305 13.15 -7.92 -6.37
CA LEU A 305 11.76 -7.58 -6.67
C LEU A 305 11.36 -6.17 -6.20
N GLY A 306 12.13 -5.58 -5.29
CA GLY A 306 11.86 -4.25 -4.72
C GLY A 306 10.68 -4.22 -3.74
N TYR A 307 10.28 -5.39 -3.14
CA TYR A 307 9.19 -5.43 -2.15
C TYR A 307 9.22 -6.65 -1.23
#